data_cfe6a3762eaa2474cc8f311976dd2437
#
_entry.id   cfe6a3762eaa2474cc8f311976dd2437
#
_cell.length_a   1.000
_cell.length_b   1.000
_cell.length_c   1.000
_cell.angle_alpha   90.00
_cell.angle_beta   90.00
_cell.angle_gamma   90.00
#
_symmetry.space_group_name_H-M   'P 1'
#
loop_
_entity.id
_entity.type
_entity.pdbx_description
1 polymer ?
#
loop_
_entity_poly.entity_id
_entity_poly.type
_entity_poly.pdbx_seq_one_letter_code
_entity_poly.pdbx_strand_id
1 'polypeptide(L)'
;MIDKKRFPDELMTVYVSPRYRRLTADFRYIDPVEGIIRCKAGLEIDGASFGRALSVLFGDQHDYDVPATPHDQLYEDNCVAGQYLTRDQCDKVFYRAMQYAGFSKALAWTFYSGVRLGGWWPWWRNRRRDAKKRKERAK
;
A
#
# COMPACT_ATOMS: atom_id res chain seq x y z
N MET A 1 0.80 4.42 -18.00
CA MET A 1 0.15 3.11 -18.21
C MET A 1 0.67 2.12 -17.17
N ILE A 2 -0.21 1.37 -16.57
CA ILE A 2 0.13 0.38 -15.55
C ILE A 2 0.89 -0.79 -16.17
N ASP A 3 2.04 -1.15 -15.60
CA ASP A 3 2.82 -2.31 -16.02
C ASP A 3 2.13 -3.61 -15.59
N LYS A 4 1.54 -4.32 -16.55
CA LYS A 4 0.81 -5.57 -16.29
C LYS A 4 1.70 -6.74 -15.85
N LYS A 5 3.00 -6.68 -16.08
CA LYS A 5 3.95 -7.66 -15.53
C LYS A 5 4.13 -7.50 -14.03
N ARG A 6 4.01 -6.27 -13.53
CA ARG A 6 4.10 -5.95 -12.11
C ARG A 6 2.75 -5.99 -11.40
N PHE A 7 1.67 -5.64 -12.11
CA PHE A 7 0.29 -5.68 -11.62
C PHE A 7 -0.55 -6.60 -12.51
N PRO A 8 -0.45 -7.93 -12.32
CA PRO A 8 -1.15 -8.88 -13.21
C PRO A 8 -2.66 -8.90 -13.02
N ASP A 9 -3.14 -8.52 -11.84
CA ASP A 9 -4.56 -8.56 -11.49
C ASP A 9 -5.23 -7.19 -11.68
N GLU A 10 -6.55 -7.20 -11.86
CA GLU A 10 -7.34 -5.97 -11.77
C GLU A 10 -7.67 -5.66 -10.31
N LEU A 11 -7.62 -4.38 -9.96
CA LEU A 11 -8.00 -3.92 -8.62
C LEU A 11 -9.52 -3.87 -8.53
N MET A 12 -10.10 -4.74 -7.72
CA MET A 12 -11.53 -4.83 -7.50
C MET A 12 -11.87 -4.41 -6.08
N THR A 13 -12.62 -3.32 -5.95
CA THR A 13 -12.98 -2.75 -4.65
C THR A 13 -14.45 -2.41 -4.56
N VAL A 14 -14.96 -2.34 -3.33
CA VAL A 14 -16.27 -1.77 -3.00
C VAL A 14 -16.11 -0.56 -2.10
N TYR A 15 -17.01 0.37 -2.23
CA TYR A 15 -17.10 1.53 -1.35
C TYR A 15 -17.51 1.10 0.07
N VAL A 16 -16.80 1.57 1.07
CA VAL A 16 -17.13 1.36 2.49
C VAL A 16 -17.51 2.69 3.14
N SER A 17 -16.70 3.73 2.94
CA SER A 17 -16.92 5.06 3.48
C SER A 17 -16.16 6.08 2.64
N PRO A 18 -16.33 7.39 2.86
CA PRO A 18 -15.55 8.41 2.13
C PRO A 18 -14.04 8.22 2.24
N ARG A 19 -13.57 7.55 3.29
CA ARG A 19 -12.14 7.32 3.54
C ARG A 19 -11.66 5.96 3.07
N TYR A 20 -12.51 4.92 3.09
CA TYR A 20 -12.09 3.55 2.88
C TYR A 20 -12.81 2.88 1.73
N ARG A 21 -12.04 2.06 1.00
CA ARG A 21 -12.51 1.04 0.08
C ARG A 21 -12.05 -0.33 0.58
N ARG A 22 -12.76 -1.38 0.21
CA ARG A 22 -12.41 -2.76 0.58
C ARG A 22 -12.17 -3.58 -0.67
N LEU A 23 -11.07 -4.37 -0.67
CA LEU A 23 -10.83 -5.34 -1.73
C LEU A 23 -11.90 -6.43 -1.73
N THR A 24 -12.44 -6.73 -2.91
CA THR A 24 -13.41 -7.82 -3.11
C THR A 24 -12.75 -9.08 -3.67
N ALA A 25 -11.52 -8.96 -4.18
CA ALA A 25 -10.72 -10.07 -4.68
C ALA A 25 -9.25 -9.85 -4.31
N ASP A 26 -8.48 -10.93 -4.26
CA ASP A 26 -7.03 -10.84 -4.05
C ASP A 26 -6.37 -10.04 -5.17
N PHE A 27 -5.35 -9.27 -4.82
CA PHE A 27 -4.62 -8.40 -5.73
C PHE A 27 -3.12 -8.54 -5.49
N ARG A 28 -2.34 -8.73 -6.55
CA ARG A 28 -0.90 -8.93 -6.46
C ARG A 28 -0.13 -7.76 -7.06
N TYR A 29 0.95 -7.43 -6.38
CA TYR A 29 2.01 -6.59 -6.93
C TYR A 29 3.33 -7.37 -6.88
N ILE A 30 4.05 -7.42 -7.99
CA ILE A 30 5.33 -8.11 -8.10
C ILE A 30 6.45 -7.07 -8.03
N ASP A 31 7.00 -6.90 -6.83
CA ASP A 31 8.10 -5.97 -6.61
C ASP A 31 9.42 -6.60 -7.07
N PRO A 32 10.28 -5.85 -7.80
CA PRO A 32 11.55 -6.41 -8.28
C PRO A 32 12.57 -6.69 -7.17
N VAL A 33 12.39 -6.13 -5.99
CA VAL A 33 13.31 -6.29 -4.85
C VAL A 33 12.75 -7.25 -3.82
N GLU A 34 11.50 -7.07 -3.40
CA GLU A 34 10.90 -7.81 -2.27
C GLU A 34 10.06 -9.01 -2.71
N GLY A 35 9.73 -9.12 -3.99
CA GLY A 35 8.95 -10.23 -4.53
C GLY A 35 7.45 -9.97 -4.57
N ILE A 36 6.64 -11.03 -4.50
CA ILE A 36 5.19 -10.95 -4.67
C ILE A 36 4.53 -10.48 -3.38
N ILE A 37 3.89 -9.31 -3.45
CA ILE A 37 3.06 -8.78 -2.37
C ILE A 37 1.61 -9.16 -2.69
N ARG A 38 1.02 -10.01 -1.83
CA ARG A 38 -0.34 -10.52 -1.96
C ARG A 38 -1.28 -9.72 -1.08
N CYS A 39 -2.10 -8.89 -1.71
CA CYS A 39 -3.14 -8.13 -1.01
C CYS A 39 -4.40 -8.98 -0.94
N LYS A 40 -4.87 -9.23 0.27
CA LYS A 40 -5.99 -10.15 0.51
C LYS A 40 -7.33 -9.48 0.29
N ALA A 41 -8.28 -10.21 -0.28
CA ALA A 41 -9.69 -9.81 -0.26
C ALA A 41 -10.12 -9.48 1.18
N GLY A 42 -10.88 -8.41 1.36
CA GLY A 42 -11.26 -7.88 2.67
C GLY A 42 -10.33 -6.79 3.22
N LEU A 43 -9.15 -6.58 2.64
CA LEU A 43 -8.29 -5.47 3.02
C LEU A 43 -9.01 -4.14 2.80
N GLU A 44 -9.02 -3.30 3.83
CA GLU A 44 -9.49 -1.91 3.71
C GLU A 44 -8.32 -1.00 3.35
N ILE A 45 -8.48 -0.26 2.25
CA ILE A 45 -7.48 0.66 1.73
C ILE A 45 -7.94 2.10 1.91
N ASP A 46 -7.04 2.96 2.39
CA ASP A 46 -7.29 4.40 2.52
C ASP A 46 -6.30 5.25 1.68
N GLY A 47 -5.50 4.61 0.84
CA GLY A 47 -4.54 5.27 -0.06
C GLY A 47 -5.14 6.39 -0.90
N ALA A 48 -6.42 6.26 -1.22
CA ALA A 48 -7.18 7.30 -1.90
C ALA A 48 -7.32 8.60 -1.09
N SER A 49 -7.21 8.57 0.24
CA SER A 49 -7.30 9.81 1.05
C SER A 49 -6.08 10.70 0.85
N PHE A 50 -4.89 10.11 0.79
CA PHE A 50 -3.66 10.85 0.46
C PHE A 50 -3.65 11.27 -1.01
N GLY A 51 -4.05 10.37 -1.91
CA GLY A 51 -4.19 10.66 -3.34
C GLY A 51 -5.18 11.79 -3.62
N ARG A 52 -6.33 11.83 -2.90
CA ARG A 52 -7.31 12.92 -3.04
C ARG A 52 -6.76 14.28 -2.60
N ALA A 53 -5.98 14.32 -1.52
CA ALA A 53 -5.33 15.57 -1.09
C ALA A 53 -4.37 16.10 -2.16
N LEU A 54 -3.69 15.20 -2.89
CA LEU A 54 -2.77 15.54 -3.97
C LEU A 54 -3.45 15.71 -5.33
N SER A 55 -4.59 15.06 -5.58
CA SER A 55 -5.34 15.23 -6.83
C SER A 55 -5.83 16.66 -7.02
N VAL A 56 -6.11 17.38 -5.93
CA VAL A 56 -6.41 18.82 -5.96
C VAL A 56 -5.25 19.62 -6.56
N LEU A 57 -4.01 19.17 -6.35
CA LEU A 57 -2.79 19.83 -6.86
C LEU A 57 -2.37 19.35 -8.25
N PHE A 58 -2.59 18.07 -8.56
CA PHE A 58 -2.03 17.41 -9.75
C PHE A 58 -3.08 16.86 -10.72
N GLY A 59 -4.37 16.97 -10.38
CA GLY A 59 -5.50 16.52 -11.21
C GLY A 59 -5.86 15.04 -11.06
N ASP A 60 -7.08 14.67 -11.46
CA ASP A 60 -7.67 13.33 -11.25
C ASP A 60 -7.26 12.27 -12.28
N GLN A 61 -6.16 12.44 -12.99
CA GLN A 61 -5.82 11.58 -14.13
C GLN A 61 -5.21 10.22 -13.75
N HIS A 62 -5.05 9.94 -12.46
CA HIS A 62 -4.29 8.77 -12.01
C HIS A 62 -5.06 7.95 -10.98
N ASP A 63 -5.02 6.63 -11.13
CA ASP A 63 -5.55 5.69 -10.15
C ASP A 63 -4.50 5.43 -9.07
N TYR A 64 -4.56 6.22 -8.00
CA TYR A 64 -3.67 6.11 -6.85
C TYR A 64 -3.90 4.86 -6.02
N ASP A 65 -5.07 4.25 -6.12
CA ASP A 65 -5.41 3.05 -5.34
C ASP A 65 -4.56 1.84 -5.74
N VAL A 66 -4.17 1.75 -7.01
CA VAL A 66 -3.38 0.61 -7.51
C VAL A 66 -2.05 0.49 -6.78
N PRO A 67 -1.15 1.49 -6.76
CA PRO A 67 0.11 1.38 -6.03
C PRO A 67 -0.05 1.51 -4.51
N ALA A 68 -1.11 2.14 -4.03
CA ALA A 68 -1.37 2.28 -2.60
C ALA A 68 -1.78 0.96 -1.95
N THR A 69 -2.45 0.08 -2.68
CA THR A 69 -2.94 -1.19 -2.14
C THR A 69 -1.83 -2.09 -1.59
N PRO A 70 -0.73 -2.39 -2.31
CA PRO A 70 0.36 -3.17 -1.72
C PRO A 70 1.04 -2.46 -0.54
N HIS A 71 1.14 -1.14 -0.55
CA HIS A 71 1.66 -0.39 0.58
C HIS A 71 0.77 -0.52 1.82
N ASP A 72 -0.54 -0.41 1.67
CA ASP A 72 -1.50 -0.59 2.76
C ASP A 72 -1.46 -2.03 3.32
N GLN A 73 -1.31 -3.03 2.44
CA GLN A 73 -1.12 -4.42 2.86
C GLN A 73 0.15 -4.58 3.70
N LEU A 74 1.26 -4.00 3.28
CA LEU A 74 2.52 -4.06 4.01
C LEU A 74 2.45 -3.33 5.35
N TYR A 75 1.70 -2.25 5.44
CA TYR A 75 1.46 -1.58 6.72
C TYR A 75 0.58 -2.41 7.65
N GLU A 76 -0.32 -3.22 7.09
CA GLU A 76 -1.13 -4.15 7.89
C GLU A 76 -0.30 -5.28 8.49
N ASP A 77 0.52 -5.97 7.70
CA ASP A 77 1.23 -7.19 8.15
C ASP A 77 2.75 -7.17 7.99
N ASN A 78 3.33 -6.25 7.24
CA ASN A 78 4.74 -6.09 6.90
C ASN A 78 5.49 -7.38 6.53
N CYS A 79 4.80 -8.37 6.00
CA CYS A 79 5.35 -9.69 5.71
C CYS A 79 5.26 -10.02 4.22
N VAL A 80 6.38 -10.43 3.62
CA VAL A 80 6.47 -10.93 2.25
C VAL A 80 7.19 -12.26 2.25
N ALA A 81 6.53 -13.34 1.79
CA ALA A 81 7.11 -14.69 1.72
C ALA A 81 7.75 -15.14 3.05
N GLY A 82 7.11 -14.86 4.17
CA GLY A 82 7.60 -15.21 5.51
C GLY A 82 8.68 -14.30 6.09
N GLN A 83 9.07 -13.25 5.35
CA GLN A 83 10.07 -12.27 5.79
C GLN A 83 9.41 -10.96 6.20
N TYR A 84 9.82 -10.42 7.33
CA TYR A 84 9.33 -9.14 7.83
C TYR A 84 10.15 -7.98 7.26
N LEU A 85 9.45 -7.01 6.70
CA LEU A 85 10.05 -5.79 6.16
C LEU A 85 10.03 -4.67 7.21
N THR A 86 11.04 -3.81 7.15
CA THR A 86 11.04 -2.54 7.89
C THR A 86 10.08 -1.55 7.24
N ARG A 87 9.69 -0.50 7.97
CA ARG A 87 8.87 0.58 7.43
C ARG A 87 9.51 1.24 6.20
N ASP A 88 10.83 1.46 6.26
CA ASP A 88 11.59 2.02 5.13
C ASP A 88 11.49 1.14 3.89
N GLN A 89 11.64 -0.18 4.05
CA GLN A 89 11.48 -1.12 2.94
C GLN A 89 10.06 -1.10 2.36
N CYS A 90 9.03 -1.04 3.21
CA CYS A 90 7.64 -0.94 2.78
C CYS A 90 7.38 0.37 2.00
N ASP A 91 7.92 1.48 2.45
CA ASP A 91 7.77 2.77 1.77
C ASP A 91 8.54 2.81 0.44
N LYS A 92 9.68 2.13 0.34
CA LYS A 92 10.42 1.97 -0.92
C LYS A 92 9.65 1.08 -1.92
N VAL A 93 8.95 0.06 -1.45
CA VAL A 93 8.02 -0.71 -2.29
C VAL A 93 6.96 0.21 -2.89
N PHE A 94 6.39 1.10 -2.10
CA PHE A 94 5.41 2.08 -2.57
C PHE A 94 5.99 3.00 -3.65
N TYR A 95 7.19 3.50 -3.45
CA TYR A 95 7.89 4.34 -4.44
C TYR A 95 8.05 3.63 -5.79
N ARG A 96 8.49 2.37 -5.77
CA ARG A 96 8.62 1.57 -7.00
C ARG A 96 7.27 1.25 -7.62
N ALA A 97 6.28 0.87 -6.80
CA ALA A 97 4.92 0.57 -7.25
C ALA A 97 4.28 1.76 -7.98
N MET A 98 4.49 2.98 -7.47
CA MET A 98 4.03 4.21 -8.12
C MET A 98 4.58 4.33 -9.55
N GLN A 99 5.87 4.08 -9.74
CA GLN A 99 6.50 4.16 -11.05
C GLN A 99 5.96 3.10 -12.02
N TYR A 100 5.80 1.85 -11.56
CA TYR A 100 5.21 0.78 -12.37
C TYR A 100 3.71 0.96 -12.64
N ALA A 101 3.03 1.74 -11.81
CA ALA A 101 1.65 2.15 -12.06
C ALA A 101 1.53 3.32 -13.06
N GLY A 102 2.66 3.83 -13.57
CA GLY A 102 2.69 4.86 -14.61
C GLY A 102 2.92 6.28 -14.11
N PHE A 103 3.18 6.47 -12.82
CA PHE A 103 3.48 7.80 -12.27
C PHE A 103 4.92 8.23 -12.58
N SER A 104 5.13 9.54 -12.74
CA SER A 104 6.48 10.10 -12.89
C SER A 104 7.31 9.88 -11.62
N LYS A 105 8.63 9.87 -11.77
CA LYS A 105 9.54 9.80 -10.62
C LYS A 105 9.33 10.94 -9.63
N ALA A 106 9.08 12.16 -10.12
CA ALA A 106 8.85 13.32 -9.27
C ALA A 106 7.59 13.15 -8.42
N LEU A 107 6.49 12.66 -9.01
CA LEU A 107 5.24 12.42 -8.30
C LEU A 107 5.38 11.24 -7.33
N ALA A 108 6.03 10.16 -7.75
CA ALA A 108 6.33 9.01 -6.88
C ALA A 108 7.17 9.44 -5.66
N TRP A 109 8.15 10.30 -5.86
CA TRP A 109 8.96 10.86 -4.77
C TRP A 109 8.13 11.71 -3.81
N THR A 110 7.20 12.51 -4.33
CA THR A 110 6.30 13.33 -3.50
C THR A 110 5.44 12.45 -2.59
N PHE A 111 4.84 11.40 -3.12
CA PHE A 111 4.05 10.44 -2.33
C PHE A 111 4.93 9.67 -1.33
N TYR A 112 6.10 9.20 -1.76
CA TYR A 112 7.06 8.55 -0.88
C TYR A 112 7.46 9.44 0.30
N SER A 113 7.79 10.69 0.04
CA SER A 113 8.12 11.65 1.09
C SER A 113 6.96 11.87 2.06
N GLY A 114 5.74 11.92 1.55
CA GLY A 114 4.53 12.04 2.38
C GLY A 114 4.34 10.85 3.32
N VAL A 115 4.49 9.62 2.83
CA VAL A 115 4.36 8.42 3.68
C VAL A 115 5.52 8.29 4.66
N ARG A 116 6.72 8.74 4.32
CA ARG A 116 7.85 8.78 5.26
C ARG A 116 7.57 9.73 6.43
N LEU A 117 6.97 10.88 6.16
CA LEU A 117 6.66 11.87 7.19
C LEU A 117 5.43 11.49 8.03
N GLY A 118 4.39 10.93 7.42
CA GLY A 118 3.10 10.67 8.08
C GLY A 118 2.82 9.22 8.43
N GLY A 119 3.55 8.27 7.87
CA GLY A 119 3.28 6.84 8.02
C GLY A 119 3.70 6.20 9.34
N TRP A 120 4.45 6.92 10.20
CA TRP A 120 4.97 6.36 11.44
C TRP A 120 3.85 5.95 12.42
N TRP A 121 2.76 6.70 12.51
CA TRP A 121 1.66 6.45 13.42
C TRP A 121 0.89 5.17 13.08
N PRO A 122 0.35 4.97 11.85
CA PRO A 122 -0.32 3.73 11.50
C PRO A 122 0.63 2.52 11.57
N TRP A 123 1.89 2.69 11.20
CA TRP A 123 2.91 1.65 11.34
C TRP A 123 3.09 1.21 12.78
N TRP A 124 3.34 2.15 13.67
CA TRP A 124 3.55 1.90 15.09
C TRP A 124 2.31 1.27 15.75
N ARG A 125 1.13 1.78 15.45
CA ARG A 125 -0.13 1.24 15.94
C ARG A 125 -0.31 -0.22 15.55
N ASN A 126 -0.06 -0.55 14.28
CA ASN A 126 -0.19 -1.92 13.75
C ASN A 126 0.83 -2.86 14.39
N ARG A 127 2.07 -2.42 14.54
CA ARG A 127 3.12 -3.25 15.19
C ARG A 127 2.83 -3.49 16.67
N ARG A 128 2.29 -2.53 17.38
CA ARG A 128 1.84 -2.72 18.76
C ARG A 128 0.69 -3.71 18.88
N ARG A 129 -0.28 -3.64 17.99
CA ARG A 129 -1.37 -4.62 17.91
C ARG A 129 -0.83 -6.04 17.71
N ASP A 130 0.11 -6.21 16.79
CA ASP A 130 0.70 -7.51 16.50
C ASP A 130 1.50 -8.07 17.68
N ALA A 131 2.24 -7.23 18.37
CA ALA A 131 2.98 -7.60 19.58
C ALA A 131 2.02 -8.04 20.70
N LYS A 132 0.90 -7.38 20.87
CA LYS A 132 -0.14 -7.77 21.84
C LYS A 132 -0.73 -9.14 21.50
N LYS A 133 -1.12 -9.35 20.23
CA LYS A 133 -1.65 -10.65 19.78
C LYS A 133 -0.67 -11.80 19.98
N ARG A 134 0.63 -11.56 19.75
CA ARG A 134 1.67 -12.57 20.00
C ARG A 134 1.76 -12.94 21.47
N LYS A 135 1.69 -11.96 22.38
CA LYS A 135 1.70 -12.20 23.83
C LYS A 135 0.47 -12.99 24.29
N GLU A 136 -0.70 -12.69 23.74
CA GLU A 136 -1.94 -13.40 24.07
C GLU A 136 -1.90 -14.87 23.61
N ARG A 137 -1.30 -15.15 22.45
CA ARG A 137 -1.13 -16.52 21.92
C ARG A 137 -0.09 -17.34 22.69
N ALA A 138 0.84 -16.70 23.35
CA ALA A 138 1.89 -17.36 24.15
C ALA A 138 1.43 -17.74 25.57
N LYS A 139 0.26 -17.31 26.01
CA LYS A 139 -0.37 -17.66 27.29
C LYS A 139 -1.19 -18.95 27.15
#